data_be530fdef0f3aed4c1452fe4ae6157e9
#
_entry.id   be530fdef0f3aed4c1452fe4ae6157e9
#
_cell.length_a   1.000
_cell.length_b   1.000
_cell.length_c   1.000
_cell.angle_alpha   90.00
_cell.angle_beta   90.00
_cell.angle_gamma   90.00
#
_symmetry.space_group_name_H-M   'P 1'
#
loop_
_entity.id
_entity.type
_entity.pdbx_description
1 polymer ?
#
loop_
_entity_poly.entity_id
_entity_poly.type
_entity_poly.pdbx_seq_one_letter_code
_entity_poly.pdbx_strand_id
1 'polypeptide(L)'
;MLHQVHRQEDKRFADHLELLKYGCKSVVQWFNDNCCRGFSYDAITICPTNELVKEYTERYVKENWHYCFDTYEAEYDGSLTDELPVEQNIQLGLCRIMFLWNGKQYKRGDFAMIESFSDDGIDVTMEKTGERIQVQRETWTLTNGTKYTQYPMCLACAITVHKAQGCTFDEVNIDRGNGFWMPGQLYVAMSRCRTPYGIHLVKPLKEK
;
A
#
# COMPACT_ATOMS: atom_id res chain seq x y z
N MET A 1 14.89 -6.10 -24.59
CA MET A 1 13.64 -6.47 -23.87
C MET A 1 14.02 -7.36 -22.69
N LEU A 2 13.73 -6.92 -21.44
CA LEU A 2 13.92 -7.76 -20.25
C LEU A 2 12.80 -8.81 -20.24
N HIS A 3 13.12 -10.05 -20.57
CA HIS A 3 12.17 -11.17 -20.65
C HIS A 3 12.05 -12.00 -19.37
N GLN A 4 12.72 -11.61 -18.27
CA GLN A 4 12.65 -12.33 -17.01
C GLN A 4 11.99 -11.48 -15.91
N VAL A 5 10.82 -11.93 -15.45
CA VAL A 5 10.15 -11.37 -14.28
C VAL A 5 10.78 -12.05 -13.06
N HIS A 6 11.74 -11.37 -12.41
CA HIS A 6 12.47 -11.91 -11.24
C HIS A 6 11.70 -11.86 -9.92
N ARG A 7 10.48 -11.32 -9.91
CA ARG A 7 9.71 -11.11 -8.66
C ARG A 7 8.86 -12.31 -8.29
N GLN A 8 8.26 -12.99 -9.28
CA GLN A 8 7.38 -14.12 -9.06
C GLN A 8 8.19 -15.43 -8.99
N GLU A 9 7.95 -16.21 -7.95
CA GLU A 9 8.58 -17.51 -7.72
C GLU A 9 7.85 -18.64 -8.47
N ASP A 10 6.55 -18.45 -8.75
CA ASP A 10 5.69 -19.37 -9.46
C ASP A 10 5.61 -19.00 -10.96
N LYS A 11 6.17 -19.84 -11.82
CA LYS A 11 6.17 -19.63 -13.27
C LYS A 11 4.75 -19.57 -13.84
N ARG A 12 3.84 -20.42 -13.36
CA ARG A 12 2.43 -20.43 -13.83
C ARG A 12 1.74 -19.13 -13.48
N PHE A 13 1.99 -18.61 -12.28
CA PHE A 13 1.47 -17.31 -11.86
C PHE A 13 2.05 -16.18 -12.72
N ALA A 14 3.35 -16.18 -13.01
CA ALA A 14 3.98 -15.17 -13.86
C ALA A 14 3.37 -15.18 -15.28
N ASP A 15 3.15 -16.36 -15.88
CA ASP A 15 2.53 -16.51 -17.20
C ASP A 15 1.07 -15.95 -17.20
N HIS A 16 0.30 -16.24 -16.15
CA HIS A 16 -1.07 -15.70 -16.01
C HIS A 16 -1.10 -14.19 -15.80
N LEU A 17 -0.12 -13.63 -15.05
CA LEU A 17 0.01 -12.17 -14.90
C LEU A 17 0.33 -11.50 -16.25
N GLU A 18 1.16 -12.11 -17.07
CA GLU A 18 1.48 -11.57 -18.39
C GLU A 18 0.23 -11.56 -19.29
N LEU A 19 -0.53 -12.64 -19.31
CA LEU A 19 -1.81 -12.70 -20.03
C LEU A 19 -2.82 -11.65 -19.50
N LEU A 20 -2.87 -11.43 -18.19
CA LEU A 20 -3.71 -10.39 -17.58
C LEU A 20 -3.29 -9.00 -18.04
N LYS A 21 -2.00 -8.72 -18.16
CA LYS A 21 -1.44 -7.46 -18.66
C LYS A 21 -1.95 -7.12 -20.06
N TYR A 22 -2.13 -8.12 -20.92
CA TYR A 22 -2.67 -7.97 -22.27
C TYR A 22 -4.21 -8.03 -22.32
N GLY A 23 -4.89 -8.10 -21.19
CA GLY A 23 -6.35 -8.11 -21.10
C GLY A 23 -6.99 -9.43 -21.54
N CYS A 24 -6.26 -10.55 -21.49
CA CYS A 24 -6.79 -11.86 -21.85
C CYS A 24 -7.87 -12.30 -20.85
N LYS A 25 -9.11 -12.48 -21.33
CA LYS A 25 -10.25 -12.88 -20.49
C LYS A 25 -10.11 -14.32 -19.95
N SER A 26 -9.43 -15.19 -20.67
CA SER A 26 -9.25 -16.60 -20.31
C SER A 26 -8.57 -16.83 -18.95
N VAL A 27 -7.87 -15.82 -18.42
CA VAL A 27 -7.19 -15.94 -17.12
C VAL A 27 -8.04 -15.46 -15.93
N VAL A 28 -9.18 -14.80 -16.17
CA VAL A 28 -10.05 -14.27 -15.11
C VAL A 28 -10.52 -15.40 -14.18
N GLN A 29 -10.98 -16.52 -14.75
CA GLN A 29 -11.44 -17.66 -13.96
C GLN A 29 -10.30 -18.23 -13.13
N TRP A 30 -9.10 -18.36 -13.70
CA TRP A 30 -7.96 -18.85 -12.97
C TRP A 30 -7.63 -17.98 -11.74
N PHE A 31 -7.66 -16.64 -11.88
CA PHE A 31 -7.44 -15.75 -10.74
C PHE A 31 -8.56 -15.85 -9.71
N ASN A 32 -9.81 -15.97 -10.14
CA ASN A 32 -10.94 -16.15 -9.21
C ASN A 32 -10.80 -17.44 -8.41
N ASP A 33 -10.38 -18.54 -9.04
CA ASP A 33 -10.23 -19.85 -8.38
C ASP A 33 -9.02 -19.89 -7.42
N ASN A 34 -7.96 -19.13 -7.72
CA ASN A 34 -6.71 -19.18 -6.97
C ASN A 34 -6.51 -18.01 -5.99
N CYS A 35 -7.18 -16.89 -6.19
CA CYS A 35 -6.96 -15.65 -5.41
C CYS A 35 -8.20 -15.15 -4.68
N CYS A 36 -9.43 -15.69 -4.94
CA CYS A 36 -10.65 -15.28 -4.27
C CYS A 36 -10.85 -16.09 -2.97
N ARG A 37 -10.08 -15.77 -1.92
CA ARG A 37 -10.03 -16.54 -0.65
C ARG A 37 -10.68 -15.82 0.53
N GLY A 38 -11.32 -14.69 0.29
CA GLY A 38 -11.84 -13.81 1.32
C GLY A 38 -10.84 -12.72 1.71
N PHE A 39 -11.22 -11.92 2.70
CA PHE A 39 -10.44 -10.79 3.18
C PHE A 39 -9.47 -11.25 4.28
N SER A 40 -8.19 -10.89 4.17
CA SER A 40 -7.19 -11.09 5.22
C SER A 40 -7.06 -9.80 6.05
N TYR A 41 -7.25 -9.90 7.36
CA TYR A 41 -7.16 -8.74 8.27
C TYR A 41 -5.72 -8.28 8.52
N ASP A 42 -4.75 -9.16 8.29
CA ASP A 42 -3.32 -8.87 8.46
C ASP A 42 -2.67 -8.27 7.20
N ALA A 43 -3.36 -8.39 6.05
CA ALA A 43 -2.86 -7.91 4.77
C ALA A 43 -3.31 -6.47 4.47
N ILE A 44 -2.40 -5.67 3.91
CA ILE A 44 -2.75 -4.34 3.40
C ILE A 44 -3.69 -4.46 2.19
N THR A 45 -4.65 -3.53 2.07
CA THR A 45 -5.58 -3.50 0.94
C THR A 45 -5.08 -2.56 -0.16
N ILE A 46 -4.95 -3.07 -1.38
CA ILE A 46 -4.65 -2.26 -2.57
C ILE A 46 -5.94 -1.85 -3.25
N CYS A 47 -6.15 -0.53 -3.38
CA CYS A 47 -7.34 0.11 -3.89
C CYS A 47 -7.07 0.87 -5.19
N PRO A 48 -8.06 1.04 -6.10
CA PRO A 48 -7.92 1.83 -7.32
C PRO A 48 -7.89 3.35 -7.07
N THR A 49 -8.59 3.83 -6.04
CA THR A 49 -8.81 5.26 -5.80
C THR A 49 -8.51 5.67 -4.35
N ASN A 50 -8.23 6.97 -4.16
CA ASN A 50 -8.03 7.55 -2.83
C ASN A 50 -9.30 7.52 -1.97
N GLU A 51 -10.49 7.65 -2.61
CA GLU A 51 -11.77 7.58 -1.90
C GLU A 51 -11.95 6.22 -1.22
N LEU A 52 -11.65 5.13 -1.93
CA LEU A 52 -11.76 3.79 -1.35
C LEU A 52 -10.70 3.56 -0.25
N VAL A 53 -9.49 4.09 -0.42
CA VAL A 53 -8.47 4.07 0.65
C VAL A 53 -8.99 4.79 1.90
N LYS A 54 -9.62 5.96 1.72
CA LYS A 54 -10.20 6.73 2.82
C LYS A 54 -11.30 5.94 3.54
N GLU A 55 -12.21 5.30 2.82
CA GLU A 55 -13.24 4.43 3.40
C GLU A 55 -12.65 3.30 4.27
N TYR A 56 -11.58 2.65 3.77
CA TYR A 56 -10.86 1.61 4.54
C TYR A 56 -10.20 2.19 5.78
N THR A 57 -9.54 3.35 5.67
CA THR A 57 -8.86 4.03 6.78
C THR A 57 -9.85 4.46 7.87
N GLU A 58 -10.95 5.11 7.49
CA GLU A 58 -12.00 5.54 8.42
C GLU A 58 -12.62 4.34 9.17
N ARG A 59 -12.90 3.26 8.45
CA ARG A 59 -13.39 2.03 9.05
C ARG A 59 -12.37 1.42 10.01
N TYR A 60 -11.11 1.31 9.61
CA TYR A 60 -10.04 0.77 10.43
C TYR A 60 -9.88 1.57 11.73
N VAL A 61 -9.82 2.90 11.64
CA VAL A 61 -9.70 3.79 12.82
C VAL A 61 -10.90 3.62 13.76
N LYS A 62 -12.12 3.56 13.20
CA LYS A 62 -13.35 3.37 13.99
C LYS A 62 -13.39 2.02 14.70
N GLU A 63 -13.00 0.95 14.04
CA GLU A 63 -12.98 -0.41 14.60
C GLU A 63 -11.87 -0.60 15.63
N ASN A 64 -10.78 0.16 15.51
CA ASN A 64 -9.57 0.06 16.33
C ASN A 64 -9.32 1.30 17.20
N TRP A 65 -10.37 1.99 17.64
CA TRP A 65 -10.30 3.24 18.42
C TRP A 65 -9.36 3.17 19.65
N HIS A 66 -9.15 2.00 20.22
CA HIS A 66 -8.27 1.74 21.36
C HIS A 66 -6.79 1.98 21.07
N TYR A 67 -6.38 2.10 19.78
CA TYR A 67 -5.02 2.48 19.40
C TYR A 67 -4.72 3.97 19.51
N CYS A 68 -5.67 4.77 20.05
CA CYS A 68 -5.48 6.20 20.33
C CYS A 68 -4.99 6.98 19.10
N PHE A 69 -5.77 6.95 18.02
CA PHE A 69 -5.41 7.66 16.79
C PHE A 69 -5.44 9.17 16.96
N ASP A 70 -4.42 9.83 16.39
CA ASP A 70 -4.35 11.27 16.23
C ASP A 70 -4.09 11.64 14.75
N THR A 71 -4.37 12.89 14.37
CA THR A 71 -4.17 13.40 13.02
C THR A 71 -2.93 14.28 12.97
N TYR A 72 -1.98 13.89 12.13
CA TYR A 72 -0.73 14.63 11.89
C TYR A 72 -0.84 15.38 10.58
N GLU A 73 -0.91 16.72 10.68
CA GLU A 73 -0.96 17.59 9.51
C GLU A 73 0.45 17.83 8.95
N ALA A 74 0.55 17.93 7.62
CA ALA A 74 1.79 18.32 6.97
C ALA A 74 2.06 19.81 7.15
N GLU A 75 3.34 20.16 7.23
CA GLU A 75 3.82 21.53 7.17
C GLU A 75 4.30 21.85 5.76
N TYR A 76 3.99 23.04 5.22
CA TYR A 76 4.43 23.46 3.89
C TYR A 76 4.51 24.99 3.78
N ASP A 77 5.41 25.49 2.90
CA ASP A 77 5.75 26.91 2.75
C ASP A 77 5.24 27.55 1.44
N GLY A 78 4.29 26.94 0.76
CA GLY A 78 3.76 27.41 -0.51
C GLY A 78 2.41 26.78 -0.86
N SER A 79 2.18 26.54 -2.14
CA SER A 79 0.96 25.88 -2.64
C SER A 79 1.18 24.38 -2.80
N LEU A 80 0.20 23.57 -2.46
CA LEU A 80 0.25 22.14 -2.68
C LEU A 80 0.05 21.82 -4.17
N THR A 81 0.67 20.74 -4.61
CA THR A 81 0.49 20.14 -5.94
C THR A 81 -0.44 18.93 -5.84
N ASP A 82 -0.97 18.47 -6.98
CA ASP A 82 -1.86 17.29 -7.02
C ASP A 82 -1.14 16.00 -6.59
N GLU A 83 0.19 15.95 -6.78
CA GLU A 83 1.01 14.81 -6.38
C GLU A 83 1.81 15.13 -5.12
N LEU A 84 1.39 14.52 -4.00
CA LEU A 84 2.09 14.61 -2.73
C LEU A 84 2.84 13.30 -2.43
N PRO A 85 4.04 13.36 -1.82
CA PRO A 85 4.80 12.17 -1.43
C PRO A 85 4.06 11.32 -0.39
N VAL A 86 3.35 11.98 0.52
CA VAL A 86 2.49 11.41 1.56
C VAL A 86 1.25 12.29 1.67
N GLU A 87 0.14 11.76 2.20
CA GLU A 87 -1.08 12.54 2.44
C GLU A 87 -0.83 13.75 3.36
N GLN A 88 -1.56 14.85 3.10
CA GLN A 88 -1.48 16.06 3.93
C GLN A 88 -1.86 15.78 5.38
N ASN A 89 -2.94 15.03 5.59
CA ASN A 89 -3.42 14.64 6.89
C ASN A 89 -3.32 13.12 7.03
N ILE A 90 -2.45 12.65 7.91
CA ILE A 90 -2.30 11.22 8.19
C ILE A 90 -2.80 10.92 9.60
N GLN A 91 -3.54 9.83 9.73
CA GLN A 91 -3.95 9.30 11.02
C GLN A 91 -2.97 8.24 11.47
N LEU A 92 -2.41 8.39 12.67
CA LEU A 92 -1.48 7.44 13.27
C LEU A 92 -1.92 7.13 14.70
N GLY A 93 -1.75 5.90 15.12
CA GLY A 93 -2.01 5.40 16.46
C GLY A 93 -0.98 4.34 16.81
N LEU A 94 -1.09 3.69 17.98
CA LEU A 94 -0.21 2.58 18.37
C LEU A 94 -0.56 1.32 17.57
N CYS A 95 -0.30 1.36 16.27
CA CYS A 95 -0.72 0.34 15.31
C CYS A 95 0.30 0.12 14.20
N ARG A 96 -0.01 -0.82 13.33
CA ARG A 96 0.80 -1.17 12.16
C ARG A 96 0.79 -0.06 11.12
N ILE A 97 1.99 0.32 10.65
CA ILE A 97 2.19 1.30 9.58
C ILE A 97 2.99 0.70 8.42
N MET A 98 2.93 1.39 7.27
CA MET A 98 3.78 1.13 6.12
C MET A 98 4.54 2.39 5.72
N PHE A 99 5.83 2.24 5.42
CA PHE A 99 6.64 3.34 4.90
C PHE A 99 6.34 3.58 3.42
N LEU A 100 6.10 4.85 3.06
CA LEU A 100 5.82 5.30 1.70
C LEU A 100 7.07 5.85 1.00
N TRP A 101 8.17 6.00 1.72
CA TRP A 101 9.43 6.57 1.24
C TRP A 101 10.63 5.74 1.73
N ASN A 102 11.81 5.98 1.11
CA ASN A 102 13.05 5.36 1.56
C ASN A 102 13.77 6.29 2.53
N GLY A 103 14.04 5.84 3.74
CA GLY A 103 14.88 6.50 4.72
C GLY A 103 16.22 5.80 4.90
N LYS A 104 16.97 6.19 5.92
CA LYS A 104 18.27 5.56 6.23
C LYS A 104 18.11 4.13 6.77
N GLN A 105 17.07 3.87 7.56
CA GLN A 105 16.85 2.62 8.29
C GLN A 105 15.60 1.86 7.84
N TYR A 106 14.87 2.36 6.84
CA TYR A 106 13.66 1.75 6.30
C TYR A 106 13.57 1.97 4.79
N LYS A 107 12.79 1.15 4.11
CA LYS A 107 12.50 1.24 2.68
C LYS A 107 11.01 1.38 2.45
N ARG A 108 10.66 1.98 1.34
CA ARG A 108 9.28 2.02 0.85
C ARG A 108 8.70 0.60 0.77
N GLY A 109 7.55 0.40 1.41
CA GLY A 109 6.88 -0.89 1.50
C GLY A 109 7.27 -1.72 2.72
N ASP A 110 8.24 -1.28 3.54
CA ASP A 110 8.51 -1.92 4.82
C ASP A 110 7.37 -1.60 5.81
N PHE A 111 7.06 -2.57 6.67
CA PHE A 111 6.09 -2.45 7.74
C PHE A 111 6.77 -2.30 9.10
N ALA A 112 6.09 -1.58 9.98
CA ALA A 112 6.51 -1.42 11.37
C ALA A 112 5.29 -1.27 12.28
N MET A 113 5.50 -1.49 13.58
CA MET A 113 4.54 -1.21 14.63
C MET A 113 4.95 0.07 15.37
N ILE A 114 4.03 1.02 15.52
CA ILE A 114 4.27 2.21 16.36
C ILE A 114 4.22 1.79 17.83
N GLU A 115 5.27 2.14 18.58
CA GLU A 115 5.40 1.85 20.00
C GLU A 115 5.08 3.08 20.86
N SER A 116 5.54 4.26 20.44
CA SER A 116 5.35 5.51 21.19
C SER A 116 5.49 6.75 20.31
N PHE A 117 4.92 7.84 20.80
CA PHE A 117 5.04 9.18 20.23
C PHE A 117 5.83 10.06 21.20
N SER A 118 6.74 10.88 20.68
CA SER A 118 7.54 11.83 21.46
C SER A 118 7.69 13.16 20.69
N ASP A 119 8.21 14.18 21.35
CA ASP A 119 8.49 15.47 20.71
C ASP A 119 9.58 15.35 19.61
N ASP A 120 10.47 14.37 19.76
CA ASP A 120 11.57 14.12 18.83
C ASP A 120 11.18 13.21 17.64
N GLY A 121 9.99 12.60 17.66
CA GLY A 121 9.52 11.72 16.59
C GLY A 121 8.68 10.54 17.06
N ILE A 122 8.56 9.54 16.21
CA ILE A 122 7.76 8.33 16.43
C ILE A 122 8.69 7.13 16.57
N ASP A 123 8.64 6.44 17.69
CA ASP A 123 9.36 5.19 17.88
C ASP A 123 8.58 4.03 17.27
N VAL A 124 9.23 3.27 16.41
CA VAL A 124 8.63 2.12 15.74
C VAL A 124 9.52 0.88 15.84
N THR A 125 8.91 -0.29 15.85
CA THR A 125 9.60 -1.58 15.73
C THR A 125 9.37 -2.13 14.32
N MET A 126 10.46 -2.33 13.56
CA MET A 126 10.43 -2.85 12.20
C MET A 126 10.01 -4.32 12.18
N GLU A 127 8.97 -4.69 11.43
CA GLU A 127 8.48 -6.09 11.40
C GLU A 127 9.53 -7.07 10.87
N LYS A 128 10.29 -6.67 9.85
CA LYS A 128 11.25 -7.53 9.17
C LYS A 128 12.49 -7.84 9.99
N THR A 129 12.97 -6.89 10.76
CA THR A 129 14.26 -6.99 11.50
C THR A 129 14.09 -7.08 13.00
N GLY A 130 12.94 -6.67 13.54
CA GLY A 130 12.72 -6.46 14.97
C GLY A 130 13.48 -5.26 15.53
N GLU A 131 14.15 -4.48 14.68
CA GLU A 131 14.91 -3.31 15.10
C GLU A 131 13.97 -2.18 15.51
N ARG A 132 14.29 -1.52 16.62
CA ARG A 132 13.59 -0.32 17.07
C ARG A 132 14.31 0.91 16.53
N ILE A 133 13.56 1.76 15.82
CA ILE A 133 14.06 3.00 15.25
C ILE A 133 13.14 4.17 15.60
N GLN A 134 13.71 5.38 15.62
CA GLN A 134 12.94 6.61 15.74
C GLN A 134 12.78 7.26 14.37
N VAL A 135 11.54 7.57 13.99
CA VAL A 135 11.18 8.16 12.71
C VAL A 135 10.81 9.62 12.93
N GLN A 136 11.50 10.50 12.22
CA GLN A 136 11.21 11.93 12.19
C GLN A 136 10.38 12.27 10.93
N ARG A 137 9.84 13.50 10.89
CA ARG A 137 9.26 14.05 9.67
C ARG A 137 10.34 14.23 8.62
N GLU A 138 10.01 13.92 7.37
CA GLU A 138 10.85 14.15 6.20
C GLU A 138 10.37 15.41 5.45
N THR A 139 11.31 16.12 4.85
CA THR A 139 11.00 17.30 4.03
C THR A 139 11.31 17.02 2.57
N TRP A 140 10.32 17.20 1.71
CA TRP A 140 10.44 17.08 0.26
C TRP A 140 10.29 18.45 -0.40
N THR A 141 10.90 18.63 -1.58
CA THR A 141 10.65 19.77 -2.45
C THR A 141 9.70 19.32 -3.55
N LEU A 142 8.49 19.89 -3.58
CA LEU A 142 7.48 19.62 -4.60
C LEU A 142 7.91 20.19 -5.96
N THR A 143 7.21 19.79 -7.03
CA THR A 143 7.53 20.21 -8.41
C THR A 143 7.46 21.72 -8.63
N ASN A 144 6.67 22.44 -7.85
CA ASN A 144 6.54 23.90 -7.85
C ASN A 144 7.52 24.62 -6.90
N GLY A 145 8.47 23.89 -6.26
CA GLY A 145 9.45 24.42 -5.33
C GLY A 145 9.01 24.52 -3.87
N THR A 146 7.73 24.25 -3.55
CA THR A 146 7.20 24.24 -2.17
C THR A 146 7.89 23.17 -1.35
N LYS A 147 8.35 23.51 -0.14
CA LYS A 147 8.81 22.53 0.85
C LYS A 147 7.59 21.93 1.55
N TYR A 148 7.60 20.62 1.65
CA TYR A 148 6.52 19.83 2.22
C TYR A 148 7.10 18.87 3.25
N THR A 149 6.63 18.93 4.50
CA THR A 149 7.17 18.18 5.62
C THR A 149 6.08 17.33 6.27
N GLN A 150 6.29 16.01 6.32
CA GLN A 150 5.35 15.06 6.92
C GLN A 150 6.08 13.78 7.35
N TYR A 151 5.46 12.93 8.15
CA TYR A 151 5.95 11.59 8.41
C TYR A 151 5.88 10.73 7.14
N PRO A 152 6.95 9.97 6.82
CA PRO A 152 7.06 9.21 5.55
C PRO A 152 6.28 7.88 5.55
N MET A 153 5.11 7.83 6.20
CA MET A 153 4.35 6.62 6.45
C MET A 153 2.84 6.81 6.34
N CYS A 154 2.11 5.70 6.31
CA CYS A 154 0.65 5.66 6.43
C CYS A 154 0.22 4.47 7.27
N LEU A 155 -1.05 4.44 7.69
CA LEU A 155 -1.65 3.22 8.27
C LEU A 155 -1.51 2.05 7.30
N ALA A 156 -1.13 0.87 7.81
CA ALA A 156 -0.98 -0.34 7.00
C ALA A 156 -2.33 -1.04 6.71
N CYS A 157 -3.42 -0.30 6.58
CA CYS A 157 -4.75 -0.85 6.26
C CYS A 157 -5.07 -0.82 4.76
N ALA A 158 -4.81 0.31 4.09
CA ALA A 158 -5.06 0.45 2.66
C ALA A 158 -4.14 1.46 1.98
N ILE A 159 -3.83 1.22 0.71
CA ILE A 159 -3.07 2.13 -0.17
C ILE A 159 -3.62 2.08 -1.59
N THR A 160 -3.32 3.11 -2.39
CA THR A 160 -3.63 3.06 -3.82
C THR A 160 -2.65 2.17 -4.58
N VAL A 161 -3.08 1.68 -5.75
CA VAL A 161 -2.22 0.92 -6.66
C VAL A 161 -0.95 1.70 -7.06
N HIS A 162 -1.05 3.04 -7.19
CA HIS A 162 0.10 3.89 -7.48
C HIS A 162 1.13 3.91 -6.34
N LYS A 163 0.66 4.02 -5.10
CA LYS A 163 1.54 3.94 -3.92
C LYS A 163 2.14 2.54 -3.71
N ALA A 164 1.45 1.49 -4.17
CA ALA A 164 1.96 0.13 -4.16
C ALA A 164 3.04 -0.16 -5.22
N GLN A 165 3.20 0.71 -6.23
CA GLN A 165 4.25 0.53 -7.23
C GLN A 165 5.63 0.52 -6.59
N GLY A 166 6.46 -0.45 -6.98
CA GLY A 166 7.79 -0.65 -6.40
C GLY A 166 7.82 -1.51 -5.13
N CYS A 167 6.72 -1.61 -4.40
CA CYS A 167 6.61 -2.48 -3.22
C CYS A 167 6.48 -3.96 -3.61
N THR A 168 6.83 -4.84 -2.69
CA THR A 168 6.60 -6.28 -2.77
C THR A 168 6.03 -6.73 -1.43
N PHE A 169 4.94 -7.47 -1.47
CA PHE A 169 4.24 -7.95 -0.29
C PHE A 169 4.18 -9.47 -0.31
N ASP A 170 4.19 -10.07 0.86
CA ASP A 170 3.92 -11.49 1.00
C ASP A 170 2.41 -11.75 0.88
N GLU A 171 1.58 -10.82 1.36
CA GLU A 171 0.14 -10.91 1.33
C GLU A 171 -0.54 -9.55 1.09
N VAL A 172 -1.58 -9.52 0.24
CA VAL A 172 -2.38 -8.32 -0.04
C VAL A 172 -3.85 -8.64 -0.26
N ASN A 173 -4.72 -7.76 0.21
CA ASN A 173 -6.09 -7.69 -0.29
C ASN A 173 -6.12 -6.82 -1.55
N ILE A 174 -6.93 -7.20 -2.52
CA ILE A 174 -7.19 -6.39 -3.72
C ILE A 174 -8.67 -6.10 -3.79
N ASP A 175 -9.05 -4.84 -3.52
CA ASP A 175 -10.41 -4.36 -3.72
C ASP A 175 -10.46 -3.45 -4.94
N ARG A 176 -11.26 -3.86 -5.94
CA ARG A 176 -11.49 -3.07 -7.15
C ARG A 176 -12.61 -2.02 -7.00
N GLY A 177 -13.25 -1.93 -5.84
CA GLY A 177 -14.39 -1.05 -5.62
C GLY A 177 -15.57 -1.40 -6.53
N ASN A 178 -16.34 -0.37 -6.91
CA ASN A 178 -17.44 -0.46 -7.86
C ASN A 178 -17.02 -0.18 -9.32
N GLY A 179 -15.78 0.27 -9.50
CA GLY A 179 -15.23 0.63 -10.81
C GLY A 179 -14.39 -0.46 -11.45
N PHE A 180 -14.06 -0.22 -12.70
CA PHE A 180 -13.11 -1.03 -13.44
C PHE A 180 -11.71 -0.50 -13.22
N TRP A 181 -10.84 -1.39 -12.77
CA TRP A 181 -9.43 -1.20 -12.97
C TRP A 181 -9.15 -1.24 -14.46
N MET A 182 -8.40 -0.29 -14.95
CA MET A 182 -7.81 -0.44 -16.28
C MET A 182 -6.90 -1.69 -16.23
N PRO A 183 -6.83 -2.48 -17.33
CA PRO A 183 -6.07 -3.74 -17.35
C PRO A 183 -4.67 -3.63 -16.75
N GLY A 184 -3.97 -2.52 -16.99
CA GLY A 184 -2.65 -2.26 -16.43
C GLY A 184 -2.64 -2.07 -14.90
N GLN A 185 -3.66 -1.46 -14.31
CA GLN A 185 -3.73 -1.26 -12.86
C GLN A 185 -3.94 -2.57 -12.12
N LEU A 186 -4.80 -3.45 -12.63
CA LEU A 186 -5.02 -4.76 -12.04
C LEU A 186 -3.73 -5.60 -12.09
N TYR A 187 -3.05 -5.62 -13.24
CA TYR A 187 -1.75 -6.27 -13.37
C TYR A 187 -0.75 -5.74 -12.34
N VAL A 188 -0.66 -4.40 -12.19
CA VAL A 188 0.24 -3.78 -11.20
C VAL A 188 -0.08 -4.25 -9.80
N ALA A 189 -1.35 -4.25 -9.39
CA ALA A 189 -1.75 -4.70 -8.05
C ALA A 189 -1.41 -6.17 -7.81
N MET A 190 -1.82 -7.07 -8.72
CA MET A 190 -1.61 -8.51 -8.57
C MET A 190 -0.13 -8.89 -8.63
N SER A 191 0.67 -8.15 -9.42
CA SER A 191 2.13 -8.35 -9.48
C SER A 191 2.88 -7.91 -8.23
N ARG A 192 2.21 -7.37 -7.21
CA ARG A 192 2.84 -6.99 -5.93
C ARG A 192 3.17 -8.19 -5.06
N CYS A 193 2.50 -9.33 -5.23
CA CYS A 193 2.83 -10.56 -4.54
C CYS A 193 3.77 -11.46 -5.37
N ARG A 194 4.52 -12.29 -4.66
CA ARG A 194 5.43 -13.29 -5.28
C ARG A 194 4.70 -14.51 -5.78
N THR A 195 3.61 -14.88 -5.12
CA THR A 195 2.80 -16.05 -5.40
C THR A 195 1.31 -15.71 -5.44
N PRO A 196 0.45 -16.50 -6.08
CA PRO A 196 -0.99 -16.29 -6.07
C PRO A 196 -1.61 -16.50 -4.67
N TYR A 197 -0.90 -17.24 -3.81
CA TYR A 197 -1.38 -17.54 -2.45
C TYR A 197 -1.45 -16.33 -1.53
N GLY A 198 -0.61 -15.32 -1.76
CA GLY A 198 -0.64 -14.07 -1.03
C GLY A 198 -1.67 -13.06 -1.54
N ILE A 199 -2.46 -13.40 -2.56
CA ILE A 199 -3.46 -12.50 -3.12
C ILE A 199 -4.85 -12.86 -2.62
N HIS A 200 -5.54 -11.88 -2.03
CA HIS A 200 -6.93 -11.97 -1.60
C HIS A 200 -7.79 -11.01 -2.44
N LEU A 201 -8.47 -11.53 -3.45
CA LEU A 201 -9.49 -10.75 -4.17
C LEU A 201 -10.70 -10.58 -3.27
N VAL A 202 -10.99 -9.34 -2.86
CA VAL A 202 -12.15 -9.01 -2.01
C VAL A 202 -13.47 -9.34 -2.72
N LYS A 203 -13.48 -9.19 -4.06
CA LYS A 203 -14.59 -9.57 -4.94
C LYS A 203 -14.05 -10.27 -6.18
N PRO A 204 -14.73 -11.29 -6.71
CA PRO A 204 -14.31 -11.94 -7.94
C PRO A 204 -14.14 -10.95 -9.09
N LEU A 205 -13.16 -11.20 -9.95
CA LEU A 205 -12.99 -10.49 -11.20
C LEU A 205 -14.17 -10.80 -12.13
N LYS A 206 -14.65 -9.79 -12.85
CA LYS A 206 -15.70 -9.96 -13.86
C LYS A 206 -15.08 -9.97 -15.24
N GLU A 207 -15.54 -10.86 -16.08
CA GLU A 207 -15.31 -10.77 -17.52
C GLU A 207 -16.03 -9.52 -18.08
N LYS A 208 -15.32 -8.75 -18.89
CA LYS A 208 -15.91 -7.65 -19.66
C LYS A 208 -16.23 -8.08 -21.07
#